data_017e93f1ea4fb2c89403c07c79d7a111
#
_entry.id   017e93f1ea4fb2c89403c07c79d7a111
#
_cell.length_a   1.000
_cell.length_b   1.000
_cell.length_c   1.000
_cell.angle_alpha   90.00
_cell.angle_beta   90.00
_cell.angle_gamma   90.00
#
_symmetry.space_group_name_H-M   'P 1'
#
loop_
_entity.id
_entity.type
_entity.pdbx_description
1 polymer ?
#
loop_
_entity_poly.entity_id
_entity_poly.type
_entity_poly.pdbx_seq_one_letter_code
_entity_poly.pdbx_strand_id
1 'polypeptide(L)'
;LAASHRIAEDHNLILGIQGFSYADLYKPSRLADLLNVFDTTLKVLDAGLFAEYQTYKNTLGKEMAPQAISDLLVRLAPHVGEFVARLFHVEAERANQQSAIRDEVETIFVFRNEIIEKIQARFKDADITRWDIKKIQGDIDLLKRIAFPETATDTDLEHAFCRVGSRLARLSNHYRALARGKPAEINDADSEVNTLRQRLEADPQSKVAFAAALAKQEPAEFTDVLLEAVQRWCYAALNDPELNKIISGWMSFKTPRKTDIKHLVHHETRQREGFTTWTAPAGEYRRRDGFALTDPRFIERQVLYEVDHCIYCHDRDTDSCSKGMRNKRGGDYKTNALGVTIIGCPLGEKISEMHVVKRQG
;
A
#
# COMPACT_ATOMS: atom_id res chain seq x y z
N LEU A 1 16.06 -4.65 -35.69
CA LEU A 1 17.33 -5.14 -35.09
C LEU A 1 18.50 -4.18 -35.36
N ALA A 2 18.68 -3.65 -36.60
CA ALA A 2 19.75 -2.70 -36.91
C ALA A 2 19.57 -1.31 -36.25
N ALA A 3 18.33 -0.85 -36.06
CA ALA A 3 18.03 0.43 -35.38
C ALA A 3 18.32 0.36 -33.88
N SER A 4 18.03 -0.77 -33.21
CA SER A 4 18.33 -0.94 -31.78
C SER A 4 19.83 -1.01 -31.48
N HIS A 5 20.64 -1.56 -32.40
CA HIS A 5 22.11 -1.56 -32.26
C HIS A 5 22.72 -0.16 -32.32
N ARG A 6 22.23 0.71 -33.19
CA ARG A 6 22.72 2.10 -33.30
C ARG A 6 22.41 2.90 -32.02
N ILE A 7 21.21 2.72 -31.44
CA ILE A 7 20.83 3.41 -30.20
C ILE A 7 21.76 3.03 -29.03
N ALA A 8 22.17 1.75 -28.95
CA ALA A 8 23.08 1.26 -27.91
C ALA A 8 24.52 1.79 -28.04
N GLU A 9 24.97 2.08 -29.27
CA GLU A 9 26.31 2.63 -29.52
C GLU A 9 26.40 4.15 -29.32
N ASP A 10 25.27 4.88 -29.57
CA ASP A 10 25.25 6.34 -29.51
C ASP A 10 25.12 6.92 -28.09
N HIS A 11 24.68 6.13 -27.11
CA HIS A 11 24.44 6.66 -25.76
C HIS A 11 25.59 6.51 -24.78
N ASN A 12 26.68 5.83 -25.16
CA ASN A 12 27.87 5.65 -24.35
C ASN A 12 27.61 5.38 -22.85
N LEU A 13 26.54 4.62 -22.57
CA LEU A 13 26.09 4.35 -21.22
C LEU A 13 27.08 3.40 -20.54
N ILE A 14 27.63 3.85 -19.43
CA ILE A 14 28.51 3.05 -18.58
C ILE A 14 27.66 2.28 -17.58
N LEU A 15 27.84 0.95 -17.53
CA LEU A 15 27.20 0.11 -16.52
C LEU A 15 28.03 0.05 -15.23
N GLY A 16 27.38 -0.06 -14.10
CA GLY A 16 28.00 -0.14 -12.77
C GLY A 16 28.63 -1.49 -12.44
N ILE A 17 28.61 -2.45 -13.38
CA ILE A 17 29.28 -3.74 -13.25
C ILE A 17 30.50 -3.75 -14.18
N GLN A 18 31.67 -3.83 -13.59
CA GLN A 18 32.93 -3.79 -14.35
C GLN A 18 32.99 -4.91 -15.40
N GLY A 19 33.48 -4.57 -16.59
CA GLY A 19 33.62 -5.52 -17.70
C GLY A 19 32.37 -5.73 -18.54
N PHE A 20 31.32 -4.94 -18.30
CA PHE A 20 30.08 -4.94 -19.10
C PHE A 20 29.82 -3.57 -19.70
N SER A 21 29.37 -3.56 -20.94
CA SER A 21 28.85 -2.40 -21.66
C SER A 21 27.36 -2.52 -21.92
N TYR A 22 26.70 -1.40 -22.25
CA TYR A 22 25.30 -1.41 -22.59
C TYR A 22 24.97 -2.34 -23.79
N ALA A 23 25.86 -2.42 -24.76
CA ALA A 23 25.76 -3.33 -25.91
C ALA A 23 25.79 -4.83 -25.52
N ASP A 24 26.40 -5.17 -24.38
CA ASP A 24 26.44 -6.55 -23.87
C ASP A 24 25.07 -7.04 -23.39
N LEU A 25 24.15 -6.14 -22.99
CA LEU A 25 22.80 -6.49 -22.57
C LEU A 25 21.95 -7.06 -23.71
N TYR A 26 22.38 -6.93 -24.95
CA TYR A 26 21.73 -7.51 -26.14
C TYR A 26 22.35 -8.81 -26.61
N LYS A 27 23.34 -9.34 -25.90
CA LYS A 27 24.06 -10.57 -26.24
C LYS A 27 23.76 -11.67 -25.22
N PRO A 28 23.08 -12.79 -25.61
CA PRO A 28 22.73 -13.85 -24.68
C PRO A 28 23.91 -14.41 -23.86
N SER A 29 25.08 -14.59 -24.47
CA SER A 29 26.28 -15.06 -23.77
C SER A 29 26.73 -14.08 -22.68
N ARG A 30 26.68 -12.76 -22.94
CA ARG A 30 27.06 -11.75 -21.98
C ARG A 30 26.05 -11.59 -20.85
N LEU A 31 24.76 -11.85 -21.12
CA LEU A 31 23.75 -11.94 -20.06
C LEU A 31 23.99 -13.14 -19.13
N ALA A 32 24.46 -14.27 -19.69
CA ALA A 32 24.85 -15.42 -18.87
C ALA A 32 26.08 -15.09 -18.01
N ASP A 33 27.07 -14.35 -18.54
CA ASP A 33 28.22 -13.88 -17.76
C ASP A 33 27.79 -12.91 -16.64
N LEU A 34 26.84 -12.00 -16.92
CA LEU A 34 26.28 -11.08 -15.93
C LEU A 34 25.56 -11.84 -14.80
N LEU A 35 24.80 -12.89 -15.15
CA LEU A 35 24.17 -13.77 -14.16
C LEU A 35 25.23 -14.48 -13.29
N ASN A 36 26.35 -14.92 -13.84
CA ASN A 36 27.45 -15.50 -13.06
C ASN A 36 28.07 -14.47 -12.07
N VAL A 37 28.12 -13.20 -12.44
CA VAL A 37 28.55 -12.12 -11.50
C VAL A 37 27.54 -11.98 -10.37
N PHE A 38 26.22 -12.01 -10.67
CA PHE A 38 25.18 -12.01 -9.66
C PHE A 38 25.30 -13.22 -8.72
N ASP A 39 25.43 -14.43 -9.28
CA ASP A 39 25.60 -15.68 -8.52
C ASP A 39 26.80 -15.60 -7.56
N THR A 40 27.93 -15.10 -8.04
CA THR A 40 29.14 -14.93 -7.22
C THR A 40 28.92 -13.89 -6.11
N THR A 41 28.26 -12.78 -6.43
CA THR A 41 27.92 -11.73 -5.47
C THR A 41 27.00 -12.26 -4.39
N LEU A 42 25.92 -12.94 -4.77
CA LEU A 42 24.95 -13.53 -3.83
C LEU A 42 25.61 -14.55 -2.91
N LYS A 43 26.48 -15.41 -3.46
CA LYS A 43 27.22 -16.40 -2.66
C LYS A 43 28.08 -15.78 -1.56
N VAL A 44 28.67 -14.61 -1.84
CA VAL A 44 29.48 -13.87 -0.84
C VAL A 44 28.60 -13.19 0.20
N LEU A 45 27.46 -12.64 -0.21
CA LEU A 45 26.54 -11.92 0.69
C LEU A 45 25.73 -12.87 1.58
N ASP A 46 25.18 -13.94 1.00
CA ASP A 46 24.37 -14.94 1.68
C ASP A 46 24.56 -16.32 1.02
N ALA A 47 25.50 -17.10 1.57
CA ALA A 47 25.81 -18.43 1.07
C ALA A 47 24.65 -19.43 1.23
N GLY A 48 23.80 -19.25 2.28
CA GLY A 48 22.62 -20.08 2.52
C GLY A 48 21.54 -19.84 1.45
N LEU A 49 21.18 -18.59 1.25
CA LEU A 49 20.24 -18.19 0.20
C LEU A 49 20.73 -18.59 -1.20
N PHE A 50 22.02 -18.44 -1.45
CA PHE A 50 22.63 -18.87 -2.70
C PHE A 50 22.45 -20.39 -2.93
N ALA A 51 22.66 -21.24 -1.92
CA ALA A 51 22.49 -22.68 -2.03
C ALA A 51 21.03 -23.06 -2.35
N GLU A 52 20.06 -22.44 -1.67
CA GLU A 52 18.63 -22.62 -1.96
C GLU A 52 18.28 -22.16 -3.37
N TYR A 53 18.79 -21.03 -3.79
CA TYR A 53 18.61 -20.51 -5.16
C TYR A 53 19.19 -21.43 -6.21
N GLN A 54 20.37 -22.02 -5.99
CA GLN A 54 20.95 -23.01 -6.91
C GLN A 54 20.10 -24.29 -6.99
N THR A 55 19.54 -24.76 -5.87
CA THR A 55 18.60 -25.89 -5.86
C THR A 55 17.38 -25.57 -6.70
N TYR A 56 16.76 -24.39 -6.49
CA TYR A 56 15.63 -23.92 -7.29
C TYR A 56 15.96 -23.85 -8.79
N LYS A 57 17.09 -23.24 -9.15
CA LYS A 57 17.54 -23.06 -10.53
C LYS A 57 17.78 -24.41 -11.25
N ASN A 58 18.44 -25.36 -10.57
CA ASN A 58 18.82 -26.64 -11.15
C ASN A 58 17.63 -27.60 -11.30
N THR A 59 16.65 -27.53 -10.40
CA THR A 59 15.47 -28.42 -10.38
C THR A 59 14.22 -27.75 -10.93
N LEU A 60 14.30 -26.45 -11.29
CA LEU A 60 13.14 -25.62 -11.61
C LEU A 60 12.07 -25.66 -10.50
N GLY A 61 12.51 -25.75 -9.27
CA GLY A 61 11.68 -25.81 -8.07
C GLY A 61 11.01 -27.16 -7.82
N LYS A 62 11.22 -28.19 -8.64
CA LYS A 62 10.54 -29.50 -8.51
C LYS A 62 10.85 -30.23 -7.21
N GLU A 63 12.01 -30.00 -6.63
CA GLU A 63 12.46 -30.63 -5.40
C GLU A 63 12.20 -29.77 -4.14
N MET A 64 11.50 -28.64 -4.30
CA MET A 64 11.21 -27.72 -3.20
C MET A 64 9.71 -27.68 -2.89
N ALA A 65 9.38 -27.58 -1.61
CA ALA A 65 8.00 -27.32 -1.21
C ALA A 65 7.52 -25.94 -1.70
N PRO A 66 6.24 -25.78 -2.05
CA PRO A 66 5.71 -24.52 -2.55
C PRO A 66 5.97 -23.33 -1.61
N GLN A 67 5.89 -23.52 -0.28
CA GLN A 67 6.21 -22.50 0.73
C GLN A 67 7.69 -22.10 0.66
N ALA A 68 8.59 -23.07 0.56
CA ALA A 68 10.03 -22.80 0.47
C ALA A 68 10.39 -22.02 -0.81
N ILE A 69 9.67 -22.27 -1.92
CA ILE A 69 9.83 -21.47 -3.15
C ILE A 69 9.37 -20.03 -2.91
N SER A 70 8.20 -19.83 -2.29
CA SER A 70 7.69 -18.50 -1.96
C SER A 70 8.65 -17.72 -1.07
N ASP A 71 9.14 -18.33 0.00
CA ASP A 71 10.10 -17.72 0.92
C ASP A 71 11.43 -17.39 0.25
N LEU A 72 11.92 -18.31 -0.60
CA LEU A 72 13.11 -18.06 -1.42
C LEU A 72 12.95 -16.84 -2.32
N LEU A 73 11.85 -16.75 -3.06
CA LEU A 73 11.60 -15.65 -4.00
C LEU A 73 11.52 -14.29 -3.29
N VAL A 74 10.84 -14.23 -2.15
CA VAL A 74 10.73 -13.00 -1.34
C VAL A 74 12.11 -12.57 -0.81
N ARG A 75 12.93 -13.50 -0.31
CA ARG A 75 14.29 -13.19 0.17
C ARG A 75 15.27 -12.85 -0.95
N LEU A 76 15.11 -13.44 -2.12
CA LEU A 76 16.00 -13.21 -3.28
C LEU A 76 15.74 -11.86 -3.96
N ALA A 77 14.48 -11.42 -4.01
CA ALA A 77 14.07 -10.22 -4.73
C ALA A 77 14.85 -8.93 -4.36
N PRO A 78 15.13 -8.63 -3.07
CA PRO A 78 15.94 -7.47 -2.70
C PRO A 78 17.36 -7.52 -3.27
N HIS A 79 18.00 -8.71 -3.31
CA HIS A 79 19.34 -8.88 -3.88
C HIS A 79 19.38 -8.66 -5.39
N VAL A 80 18.34 -9.14 -6.10
CA VAL A 80 18.17 -8.87 -7.53
C VAL A 80 17.96 -7.38 -7.76
N GLY A 81 17.09 -6.73 -6.99
CA GLY A 81 16.83 -5.30 -7.08
C GLY A 81 18.08 -4.46 -6.84
N GLU A 82 18.89 -4.81 -5.82
CA GLU A 82 20.15 -4.14 -5.53
C GLU A 82 21.19 -4.31 -6.66
N PHE A 83 21.30 -5.53 -7.19
CA PHE A 83 22.18 -5.82 -8.30
C PHE A 83 21.80 -5.03 -9.55
N VAL A 84 20.51 -4.95 -9.88
CA VAL A 84 19.99 -4.18 -11.02
C VAL A 84 20.20 -2.67 -10.80
N ALA A 85 19.95 -2.18 -9.59
CA ALA A 85 20.18 -0.77 -9.25
C ALA A 85 21.65 -0.39 -9.46
N ARG A 86 22.57 -1.22 -8.97
CA ARG A 86 24.01 -1.03 -9.18
C ARG A 86 24.40 -1.12 -10.67
N LEU A 87 23.79 -2.05 -11.42
CA LEU A 87 24.03 -2.20 -12.85
C LEU A 87 23.77 -0.89 -13.62
N PHE A 88 22.71 -0.17 -13.25
CA PHE A 88 22.27 1.05 -13.92
C PHE A 88 22.59 2.35 -13.16
N HIS A 89 23.38 2.29 -12.07
CA HIS A 89 23.71 3.45 -11.22
C HIS A 89 22.49 4.20 -10.67
N VAL A 90 21.48 3.48 -10.22
CA VAL A 90 20.24 4.04 -9.67
C VAL A 90 20.00 3.62 -8.21
N GLU A 91 21.07 3.34 -7.46
CA GLU A 91 20.99 2.90 -6.06
C GLU A 91 20.38 3.98 -5.16
N ALA A 92 20.74 5.24 -5.39
CA ALA A 92 20.22 6.36 -4.62
C ALA A 92 18.73 6.58 -4.89
N GLU A 93 18.32 6.55 -6.15
CA GLU A 93 16.91 6.66 -6.57
C GLU A 93 16.08 5.52 -6.00
N ARG A 94 16.61 4.28 -6.05
CA ARG A 94 15.97 3.12 -5.44
C ARG A 94 15.80 3.29 -3.93
N ALA A 95 16.84 3.71 -3.21
CA ALA A 95 16.77 3.94 -1.77
C ALA A 95 15.72 5.03 -1.42
N ASN A 96 15.67 6.11 -2.18
CA ASN A 96 14.68 7.17 -2.02
C ASN A 96 13.25 6.64 -2.26
N GLN A 97 13.05 5.86 -3.33
CA GLN A 97 11.75 5.25 -3.62
C GLN A 97 11.33 4.27 -2.53
N GLN A 98 12.24 3.43 -2.04
CA GLN A 98 11.96 2.53 -0.92
C GLN A 98 11.54 3.28 0.34
N SER A 99 12.23 4.38 0.65
CA SER A 99 11.87 5.23 1.80
C SER A 99 10.48 5.84 1.63
N ALA A 100 10.17 6.36 0.43
CA ALA A 100 8.85 6.91 0.13
C ALA A 100 7.73 5.86 0.24
N ILE A 101 7.95 4.65 -0.28
CA ILE A 101 6.99 3.54 -0.17
C ILE A 101 6.74 3.16 1.28
N ARG A 102 7.80 3.08 2.10
CA ARG A 102 7.64 2.78 3.53
C ARG A 102 6.86 3.87 4.25
N ASP A 103 7.15 5.15 3.97
CA ASP A 103 6.41 6.28 4.55
C ASP A 103 4.92 6.23 4.15
N GLU A 104 4.60 5.95 2.88
CA GLU A 104 3.22 5.73 2.41
C GLU A 104 2.53 4.58 3.16
N VAL A 105 3.19 3.42 3.27
CA VAL A 105 2.65 2.25 3.97
C VAL A 105 2.42 2.58 5.45
N GLU A 106 3.39 3.20 6.11
CA GLU A 106 3.32 3.52 7.52
C GLU A 106 2.35 4.66 7.84
N THR A 107 2.07 5.52 6.89
CA THR A 107 1.17 6.66 7.08
C THR A 107 -0.24 6.36 6.58
N ILE A 108 -0.39 6.10 5.27
CA ILE A 108 -1.71 5.97 4.63
C ILE A 108 -2.37 4.63 4.99
N PHE A 109 -1.63 3.51 4.89
CA PHE A 109 -2.25 2.19 5.07
C PHE A 109 -2.37 1.80 6.53
N VAL A 110 -1.49 2.25 7.41
CA VAL A 110 -1.70 2.13 8.86
C VAL A 110 -2.94 2.94 9.28
N PHE A 111 -3.09 4.19 8.81
CA PHE A 111 -4.29 4.99 9.06
C PHE A 111 -5.56 4.26 8.60
N ARG A 112 -5.58 3.74 7.37
CA ARG A 112 -6.71 3.02 6.82
C ARG A 112 -7.08 1.80 7.69
N ASN A 113 -6.11 0.94 7.98
CA ASN A 113 -6.33 -0.33 8.68
C ASN A 113 -6.69 -0.11 10.16
N GLU A 114 -6.06 0.88 10.81
CA GLU A 114 -6.27 1.14 12.23
C GLU A 114 -7.48 2.04 12.52
N ILE A 115 -7.89 2.87 11.58
CA ILE A 115 -8.97 3.84 11.78
C ILE A 115 -10.15 3.54 10.86
N ILE A 116 -9.97 3.66 9.53
CA ILE A 116 -11.10 3.64 8.59
C ILE A 116 -11.86 2.30 8.61
N GLU A 117 -11.15 1.18 8.65
CA GLU A 117 -11.81 -0.14 8.69
C GLU A 117 -12.57 -0.40 9.99
N LYS A 118 -12.24 0.32 11.07
CA LYS A 118 -12.82 0.12 12.40
C LYS A 118 -13.94 1.10 12.74
N ILE A 119 -13.98 2.29 12.12
CA ILE A 119 -14.91 3.36 12.52
C ILE A 119 -16.38 3.01 12.24
N GLN A 120 -16.69 2.26 11.20
CA GLN A 120 -18.07 1.87 10.89
C GLN A 120 -18.67 1.01 12.02
N ALA A 121 -17.91 0.07 12.55
CA ALA A 121 -18.35 -0.73 13.69
C ALA A 121 -18.43 0.09 14.98
N ARG A 122 -17.51 1.03 15.18
CA ARG A 122 -17.44 1.87 16.38
C ARG A 122 -18.62 2.84 16.47
N PHE A 123 -19.03 3.43 15.36
CA PHE A 123 -20.06 4.47 15.30
C PHE A 123 -21.36 4.00 14.62
N LYS A 124 -21.61 2.68 14.51
CA LYS A 124 -22.77 2.09 13.80
C LYS A 124 -24.13 2.64 14.24
N ASP A 125 -24.23 3.00 15.53
CA ASP A 125 -25.49 3.50 16.14
C ASP A 125 -25.48 5.04 16.30
N ALA A 126 -24.47 5.73 15.73
CA ALA A 126 -24.35 7.18 15.86
C ALA A 126 -25.28 7.90 14.87
N ASP A 127 -26.03 8.85 15.38
CA ASP A 127 -26.84 9.76 14.58
C ASP A 127 -26.05 11.03 14.26
N ILE A 128 -25.45 11.07 13.07
CA ILE A 128 -24.60 12.18 12.62
C ILE A 128 -25.36 13.51 12.53
N THR A 129 -26.70 13.48 12.36
CA THR A 129 -27.50 14.71 12.29
C THR A 129 -27.46 15.53 13.58
N ARG A 130 -27.07 14.90 14.69
CA ARG A 130 -26.91 15.52 16.00
C ARG A 130 -25.49 16.05 16.25
N TRP A 131 -24.59 15.87 15.31
CA TRP A 131 -23.20 16.29 15.47
C TRP A 131 -22.98 17.72 14.97
N ASP A 132 -22.21 18.50 15.71
CA ASP A 132 -21.74 19.79 15.25
C ASP A 132 -20.54 19.59 14.30
N ILE A 133 -20.87 19.46 13.01
CA ILE A 133 -19.88 19.19 11.95
C ILE A 133 -18.83 20.30 11.86
N LYS A 134 -19.25 21.58 12.04
CA LYS A 134 -18.32 22.72 12.00
C LYS A 134 -17.33 22.67 13.16
N LYS A 135 -17.80 22.34 14.35
CA LYS A 135 -16.95 22.14 15.52
C LYS A 135 -15.96 21.00 15.30
N ILE A 136 -16.42 19.84 14.81
CA ILE A 136 -15.59 18.68 14.54
C ILE A 136 -14.49 19.03 13.51
N GLN A 137 -14.81 19.76 12.45
CA GLN A 137 -13.82 20.23 11.49
C GLN A 137 -12.82 21.19 12.14
N GLY A 138 -13.31 22.17 12.92
CA GLY A 138 -12.45 23.11 13.61
C GLY A 138 -11.51 22.45 14.61
N ASP A 139 -11.97 21.46 15.36
CA ASP A 139 -11.15 20.70 16.31
C ASP A 139 -10.01 19.96 15.58
N ILE A 140 -10.29 19.35 14.43
CA ILE A 140 -9.27 18.65 13.62
C ILE A 140 -8.24 19.63 13.02
N ASP A 141 -8.69 20.79 12.54
CA ASP A 141 -7.79 21.83 12.02
C ASP A 141 -6.86 22.36 13.13
N LEU A 142 -7.39 22.53 14.34
CA LEU A 142 -6.60 22.87 15.53
C LEU A 142 -5.61 21.76 15.88
N LEU A 143 -6.05 20.52 15.92
CA LEU A 143 -5.18 19.37 16.23
C LEU A 143 -4.00 19.28 15.26
N LYS A 144 -4.25 19.38 13.95
CA LYS A 144 -3.20 19.42 12.94
C LYS A 144 -2.24 20.57 13.17
N ARG A 145 -2.75 21.80 13.26
CA ARG A 145 -1.93 23.00 13.33
C ARG A 145 -1.09 23.08 14.59
N ILE A 146 -1.65 22.70 15.74
CA ILE A 146 -1.02 22.91 17.06
C ILE A 146 -0.25 21.68 17.52
N ALA A 147 -0.85 20.49 17.45
CA ALA A 147 -0.20 19.28 17.93
C ALA A 147 0.82 18.71 16.92
N PHE A 148 0.55 18.86 15.61
CA PHE A 148 1.35 18.31 14.52
C PHE A 148 1.77 19.39 13.49
N PRO A 149 2.46 20.49 13.92
CA PRO A 149 2.79 21.61 13.04
C PRO A 149 3.65 21.22 11.83
N GLU A 150 4.40 20.13 11.91
CA GLU A 150 5.18 19.58 10.80
C GLU A 150 4.31 19.17 9.61
N THR A 151 3.03 18.88 9.82
CA THR A 151 2.11 18.55 8.73
C THR A 151 1.63 19.76 7.92
N ALA A 152 1.87 20.98 8.42
CA ALA A 152 1.44 22.20 7.75
C ALA A 152 2.23 22.52 6.46
N THR A 153 3.43 21.95 6.32
CA THR A 153 4.26 22.11 5.11
C THR A 153 4.03 21.00 4.08
N ASP A 154 3.26 19.99 4.42
CA ASP A 154 2.94 18.90 3.50
C ASP A 154 1.88 19.38 2.50
N THR A 155 2.22 19.34 1.22
CA THR A 155 1.30 19.73 0.13
C THR A 155 0.28 18.65 -0.20
N ASP A 156 0.53 17.43 0.25
CA ASP A 156 -0.38 16.30 0.15
C ASP A 156 -1.32 16.27 1.36
N LEU A 157 -2.52 16.78 1.19
CA LEU A 157 -3.51 16.89 2.27
C LEU A 157 -3.93 15.55 2.85
N GLU A 158 -4.01 14.50 2.02
CA GLU A 158 -4.29 13.14 2.47
C GLU A 158 -3.17 12.64 3.38
N HIS A 159 -1.93 12.75 2.93
CA HIS A 159 -0.77 12.31 3.67
C HIS A 159 -0.62 13.06 5.00
N ALA A 160 -0.74 14.40 4.96
CA ALA A 160 -0.71 15.25 6.16
C ALA A 160 -1.75 14.82 7.21
N PHE A 161 -2.97 14.54 6.78
CA PHE A 161 -4.04 14.11 7.68
C PHE A 161 -3.81 12.69 8.21
N CYS A 162 -3.46 11.77 7.35
CA CYS A 162 -3.19 10.38 7.73
C CYS A 162 -2.02 10.25 8.70
N ARG A 163 -1.00 11.11 8.59
CA ARG A 163 0.13 11.17 9.53
C ARG A 163 -0.33 11.47 10.95
N VAL A 164 -1.26 12.40 11.14
CA VAL A 164 -1.84 12.68 12.47
C VAL A 164 -2.55 11.45 13.03
N GLY A 165 -3.44 10.86 12.23
CA GLY A 165 -4.23 9.71 12.67
C GLY A 165 -3.39 8.46 12.92
N SER A 166 -2.47 8.12 12.00
CA SER A 166 -1.59 6.96 12.14
C SER A 166 -0.67 7.09 13.37
N ARG A 167 -0.15 8.31 13.63
CA ARG A 167 0.71 8.54 14.79
C ARG A 167 -0.05 8.37 16.10
N LEU A 168 -1.25 8.96 16.22
CA LEU A 168 -2.10 8.78 17.40
C LEU A 168 -2.52 7.32 17.58
N ALA A 169 -2.85 6.61 16.50
CA ALA A 169 -3.18 5.19 16.56
C ALA A 169 -2.00 4.34 17.05
N ARG A 170 -0.78 4.62 16.58
CA ARG A 170 0.44 3.93 17.04
C ARG A 170 0.72 4.19 18.50
N LEU A 171 0.61 5.43 18.98
CA LEU A 171 0.79 5.76 20.40
C LEU A 171 -0.25 5.04 21.26
N SER A 172 -1.53 5.10 20.89
CA SER A 172 -2.60 4.37 21.59
C SER A 172 -2.35 2.86 21.64
N ASN A 173 -1.95 2.25 20.51
CA ASN A 173 -1.64 0.81 20.43
C ASN A 173 -0.40 0.45 21.28
N HIS A 174 0.63 1.30 21.28
CA HIS A 174 1.82 1.14 22.11
C HIS A 174 1.47 1.02 23.58
N TYR A 175 0.72 1.99 24.13
CA TYR A 175 0.33 1.95 25.55
C TYR A 175 -0.60 0.79 25.88
N ARG A 176 -1.51 0.43 24.97
CA ARG A 176 -2.34 -0.78 25.14
C ARG A 176 -1.51 -2.07 25.12
N ALA A 177 -0.42 -2.12 24.36
CA ALA A 177 0.50 -3.24 24.33
C ALA A 177 1.28 -3.35 25.65
N LEU A 178 1.81 -2.22 26.15
CA LEU A 178 2.48 -2.16 27.47
C LEU A 178 1.55 -2.62 28.60
N ALA A 179 0.30 -2.16 28.61
CA ALA A 179 -0.69 -2.60 29.63
C ALA A 179 -0.96 -4.11 29.62
N ARG A 180 -0.67 -4.78 28.49
CA ARG A 180 -0.77 -6.25 28.35
C ARG A 180 0.56 -6.98 28.55
N GLY A 181 1.59 -6.30 29.04
CA GLY A 181 2.92 -6.86 29.28
C GLY A 181 3.76 -7.13 28.04
N LYS A 182 3.42 -6.52 26.90
CA LYS A 182 4.21 -6.62 25.66
C LYS A 182 5.37 -5.62 25.69
N PRO A 183 6.47 -5.89 24.95
CA PRO A 183 7.59 -4.93 24.87
C PRO A 183 7.18 -3.60 24.23
N ALA A 184 7.92 -2.55 24.58
CA ALA A 184 7.75 -1.23 24.00
C ALA A 184 8.10 -1.26 22.51
N GLU A 185 7.20 -0.70 21.67
CA GLU A 185 7.41 -0.59 20.23
C GLU A 185 7.94 0.80 19.82
N ILE A 186 7.69 1.83 20.68
CA ILE A 186 8.11 3.21 20.45
C ILE A 186 8.99 3.65 21.62
N ASN A 187 10.25 3.93 21.37
CA ASN A 187 11.22 4.25 22.41
C ASN A 187 10.93 5.59 23.12
N ASP A 188 10.45 6.59 22.39
CA ASP A 188 10.25 7.97 22.88
C ASP A 188 8.77 8.32 23.06
N ALA A 189 7.88 7.35 23.25
CA ALA A 189 6.43 7.55 23.32
C ALA A 189 6.02 8.57 24.39
N ASP A 190 6.59 8.47 25.58
CA ASP A 190 6.27 9.39 26.69
C ASP A 190 6.72 10.83 26.40
N SER A 191 7.89 11.01 25.80
CA SER A 191 8.39 12.32 25.37
C SER A 191 7.48 12.95 24.32
N GLU A 192 7.01 12.14 23.38
CA GLU A 192 6.10 12.60 22.34
C GLU A 192 4.74 12.99 22.91
N VAL A 193 4.14 12.16 23.76
CA VAL A 193 2.86 12.46 24.42
C VAL A 193 2.97 13.74 25.26
N ASN A 194 4.07 13.92 25.98
CA ASN A 194 4.30 15.16 26.74
C ASN A 194 4.42 16.38 25.83
N THR A 195 5.07 16.25 24.68
CA THR A 195 5.17 17.31 23.66
C THR A 195 3.79 17.68 23.11
N LEU A 196 2.98 16.68 22.74
CA LEU A 196 1.61 16.91 22.28
C LEU A 196 0.77 17.64 23.34
N ARG A 197 0.85 17.20 24.58
CA ARG A 197 0.16 17.81 25.72
C ARG A 197 0.56 19.26 25.89
N GLN A 198 1.86 19.57 25.95
CA GLN A 198 2.39 20.93 26.11
C GLN A 198 1.93 21.85 24.98
N ARG A 199 1.98 21.40 23.73
CA ARG A 199 1.51 22.17 22.57
C ARG A 199 0.02 22.52 22.68
N LEU A 200 -0.83 21.55 23.04
CA LEU A 200 -2.27 21.77 23.19
C LEU A 200 -2.61 22.67 24.39
N GLU A 201 -1.87 22.60 25.50
CA GLU A 201 -2.04 23.45 26.67
C GLU A 201 -1.61 24.88 26.42
N ALA A 202 -0.59 25.11 25.59
CA ALA A 202 -0.04 26.44 25.30
C ALA A 202 -0.98 27.28 24.40
N ASP A 203 -1.81 26.64 23.55
CA ASP A 203 -2.76 27.37 22.71
C ASP A 203 -4.14 27.44 23.35
N PRO A 204 -4.71 28.66 23.55
CA PRO A 204 -5.96 28.85 24.26
C PRO A 204 -7.16 28.17 23.61
N GLN A 205 -7.22 28.12 22.29
CA GLN A 205 -8.32 27.44 21.54
C GLN A 205 -8.22 25.94 21.69
N SER A 206 -7.02 25.39 21.52
CA SER A 206 -6.74 23.96 21.69
C SER A 206 -7.03 23.49 23.11
N LYS A 207 -6.65 24.30 24.12
CA LYS A 207 -6.93 24.00 25.52
C LYS A 207 -8.41 23.80 25.79
N VAL A 208 -9.27 24.60 25.17
CA VAL A 208 -10.72 24.47 25.29
C VAL A 208 -11.23 23.29 24.48
N ALA A 209 -10.80 23.17 23.22
CA ALA A 209 -11.26 22.12 22.32
C ALA A 209 -10.90 20.69 22.83
N PHE A 210 -9.70 20.55 23.41
CA PHE A 210 -9.17 19.27 23.90
C PHE A 210 -9.12 19.15 25.42
N ALA A 211 -9.93 19.93 26.14
CA ALA A 211 -9.98 19.91 27.61
C ALA A 211 -10.22 18.48 28.16
N ALA A 212 -11.04 17.67 27.50
CA ALA A 212 -11.30 16.30 27.90
C ALA A 212 -10.06 15.39 27.78
N ALA A 213 -9.21 15.61 26.77
CA ALA A 213 -7.94 14.90 26.63
C ALA A 213 -6.93 15.39 27.68
N LEU A 214 -6.80 16.71 27.83
CA LEU A 214 -5.87 17.33 28.79
C LEU A 214 -6.17 16.99 30.25
N ALA A 215 -7.41 16.69 30.57
CA ALA A 215 -7.81 16.20 31.90
C ALA A 215 -7.33 14.78 32.21
N LYS A 216 -6.91 14.01 31.20
CA LYS A 216 -6.41 12.64 31.38
C LYS A 216 -4.95 12.65 31.82
N GLN A 217 -4.66 12.00 32.96
CA GLN A 217 -3.28 11.89 33.47
C GLN A 217 -2.49 10.81 32.69
N GLU A 218 -3.12 9.65 32.48
CA GLU A 218 -2.47 8.52 31.84
C GLU A 218 -2.25 8.78 30.33
N PRO A 219 -1.04 8.53 29.80
CA PRO A 219 -0.72 8.72 28.38
C PRO A 219 -1.66 7.94 27.45
N ALA A 220 -2.05 6.73 27.83
CA ALA A 220 -2.99 5.92 27.07
C ALA A 220 -4.36 6.61 26.89
N GLU A 221 -4.93 7.12 28.00
CA GLU A 221 -6.23 7.77 27.97
C GLU A 221 -6.18 9.10 27.21
N PHE A 222 -5.09 9.85 27.35
CA PHE A 222 -4.87 11.09 26.61
C PHE A 222 -4.85 10.84 25.09
N THR A 223 -4.05 9.88 24.65
CA THR A 223 -3.95 9.54 23.22
C THR A 223 -5.24 8.96 22.68
N ASP A 224 -5.98 8.17 23.47
CA ASP A 224 -7.26 7.59 23.07
C ASP A 224 -8.33 8.66 22.82
N VAL A 225 -8.39 9.71 23.64
CA VAL A 225 -9.33 10.83 23.44
C VAL A 225 -9.00 11.62 22.17
N LEU A 226 -7.72 11.88 21.91
CA LEU A 226 -7.30 12.56 20.68
C LEU A 226 -7.58 11.68 19.44
N LEU A 227 -7.30 10.40 19.52
CA LEU A 227 -7.60 9.44 18.45
C LEU A 227 -9.11 9.37 18.18
N GLU A 228 -9.93 9.42 19.22
CA GLU A 228 -11.39 9.46 19.06
C GLU A 228 -11.86 10.70 18.30
N ALA A 229 -11.25 11.86 18.53
CA ALA A 229 -11.57 13.07 17.76
C ALA A 229 -11.30 12.87 16.25
N VAL A 230 -10.15 12.27 15.90
CA VAL A 230 -9.84 11.91 14.52
C VAL A 230 -10.86 10.90 13.96
N GLN A 231 -11.20 9.86 14.70
CA GLN A 231 -12.17 8.84 14.27
C GLN A 231 -13.57 9.43 14.06
N ARG A 232 -14.01 10.36 14.92
CA ARG A 232 -15.29 11.06 14.76
C ARG A 232 -15.31 11.90 13.49
N TRP A 233 -14.23 12.64 13.22
CA TRP A 233 -14.11 13.38 11.97
C TRP A 233 -14.15 12.45 10.75
N CYS A 234 -13.40 11.32 10.79
CA CYS A 234 -13.42 10.35 9.69
C CYS A 234 -14.82 9.79 9.42
N TYR A 235 -15.55 9.47 10.48
CA TYR A 235 -16.93 8.98 10.35
C TYR A 235 -17.85 10.07 9.79
N ALA A 236 -17.69 11.32 10.25
CA ALA A 236 -18.42 12.46 9.71
C ALA A 236 -18.08 12.67 8.22
N ALA A 237 -16.81 12.61 7.83
CA ALA A 237 -16.37 12.80 6.44
C ALA A 237 -16.93 11.72 5.49
N LEU A 238 -17.18 10.51 5.97
CA LEU A 238 -17.83 9.46 5.17
C LEU A 238 -19.35 9.66 5.00
N ASN A 239 -19.99 10.41 5.90
CA ASN A 239 -21.45 10.49 5.98
C ASN A 239 -22.03 11.90 5.78
N ASP A 240 -21.22 12.95 5.87
CA ASP A 240 -21.61 14.35 5.62
C ASP A 240 -21.19 14.79 4.21
N PRO A 241 -22.09 15.35 3.37
CA PRO A 241 -21.80 15.69 1.99
C PRO A 241 -20.70 16.75 1.81
N GLU A 242 -20.56 17.70 2.76
CA GLU A 242 -19.56 18.77 2.66
C GLU A 242 -18.17 18.26 3.04
N LEU A 243 -18.08 17.49 4.13
CA LEU A 243 -16.81 16.87 4.52
C LEU A 243 -16.38 15.79 3.52
N ASN A 244 -17.33 15.09 2.90
CA ASN A 244 -17.03 14.08 1.89
C ASN A 244 -16.28 14.65 0.68
N LYS A 245 -16.52 15.92 0.33
CA LYS A 245 -15.78 16.61 -0.73
C LYS A 245 -14.28 16.72 -0.42
N ILE A 246 -13.91 16.86 0.85
CA ILE A 246 -12.52 16.97 1.30
C ILE A 246 -11.75 15.67 1.04
N ILE A 247 -12.39 14.52 1.34
CA ILE A 247 -11.78 13.20 1.19
C ILE A 247 -11.98 12.60 -0.21
N SER A 248 -12.59 13.36 -1.13
CA SER A 248 -12.82 12.88 -2.49
C SER A 248 -11.51 12.53 -3.18
N GLY A 249 -11.38 11.28 -3.62
CA GLY A 249 -10.16 10.76 -4.25
C GLY A 249 -9.08 10.25 -3.29
N TRP A 250 -9.26 10.40 -1.99
CA TRP A 250 -8.31 9.88 -1.01
C TRP A 250 -8.33 8.34 -0.96
N MET A 251 -7.17 7.72 -1.14
CA MET A 251 -7.03 6.25 -1.12
C MET A 251 -7.21 5.68 0.29
N SER A 252 -6.83 6.42 1.32
CA SER A 252 -7.01 6.03 2.72
C SER A 252 -8.48 5.80 3.11
N PHE A 253 -9.42 6.50 2.46
CA PHE A 253 -10.87 6.39 2.71
C PHE A 253 -11.58 5.44 1.72
N LYS A 254 -10.88 4.99 0.68
CA LYS A 254 -11.46 4.07 -0.29
C LYS A 254 -11.60 2.67 0.33
N THR A 255 -12.81 2.16 0.36
CA THR A 255 -13.12 0.81 0.86
C THR A 255 -13.62 -0.09 -0.28
N PRO A 256 -13.37 -1.41 -0.23
CA PRO A 256 -13.92 -2.34 -1.20
C PRO A 256 -15.45 -2.25 -1.25
N ARG A 257 -16.00 -2.16 -2.45
CA ARG A 257 -17.45 -2.18 -2.67
C ARG A 257 -17.91 -3.60 -2.96
N LYS A 258 -19.09 -3.95 -2.46
CA LYS A 258 -19.74 -5.20 -2.84
C LYS A 258 -20.03 -5.15 -4.35
N THR A 259 -19.54 -6.15 -5.08
CA THR A 259 -19.80 -6.27 -6.51
C THR A 259 -21.28 -6.54 -6.76
N ASP A 260 -21.93 -5.68 -7.54
CA ASP A 260 -23.26 -5.98 -8.07
C ASP A 260 -23.11 -6.86 -9.31
N ILE A 261 -23.34 -8.16 -9.10
CA ILE A 261 -23.16 -9.19 -10.12
C ILE A 261 -24.14 -9.04 -11.29
N LYS A 262 -25.28 -8.41 -11.04
CA LYS A 262 -26.30 -8.17 -12.07
C LYS A 262 -25.99 -6.95 -12.95
N HIS A 263 -25.14 -6.03 -12.44
CA HIS A 263 -24.80 -4.77 -13.09
C HIS A 263 -23.27 -4.58 -13.08
N LEU A 264 -22.54 -5.50 -13.70
CA LEU A 264 -21.07 -5.47 -13.74
C LEU A 264 -20.52 -4.36 -14.65
N VAL A 265 -21.29 -3.97 -15.65
CA VAL A 265 -20.89 -2.94 -16.61
C VAL A 265 -21.79 -1.73 -16.41
N HIS A 266 -21.20 -0.56 -16.18
CA HIS A 266 -21.95 0.69 -16.11
C HIS A 266 -22.44 1.05 -17.51
N HIS A 267 -23.77 1.12 -17.70
CA HIS A 267 -24.39 1.44 -18.98
C HIS A 267 -25.71 2.19 -18.80
N GLU A 268 -26.05 2.98 -19.81
CA GLU A 268 -27.36 3.59 -19.98
C GLU A 268 -28.17 2.77 -20.96
N THR A 269 -29.46 2.60 -20.68
CA THR A 269 -30.41 1.92 -21.58
C THR A 269 -31.23 2.96 -22.33
N ARG A 270 -31.27 2.85 -23.65
CA ARG A 270 -32.06 3.76 -24.51
C ARG A 270 -32.92 2.94 -25.46
N GLN A 271 -34.16 3.40 -25.66
CA GLN A 271 -35.04 2.86 -26.69
C GLN A 271 -34.76 3.60 -28.02
N ARG A 272 -34.47 2.84 -29.04
CA ARG A 272 -34.26 3.39 -30.40
C ARG A 272 -34.94 2.48 -31.42
N GLU A 273 -35.87 3.03 -32.19
CA GLU A 273 -36.57 2.33 -33.30
C GLU A 273 -37.13 0.94 -32.89
N GLY A 274 -37.64 0.82 -31.70
CA GLY A 274 -38.20 -0.45 -31.20
C GLY A 274 -37.20 -1.42 -30.57
N PHE A 275 -35.90 -1.04 -30.53
CA PHE A 275 -34.84 -1.85 -29.89
C PHE A 275 -34.33 -1.17 -28.64
N THR A 276 -33.96 -2.01 -27.65
CA THR A 276 -33.22 -1.55 -26.48
C THR A 276 -31.72 -1.55 -26.80
N THR A 277 -31.08 -0.40 -26.68
CA THR A 277 -29.64 -0.25 -26.86
C THR A 277 -28.98 0.05 -25.53
N TRP A 278 -27.79 -0.50 -25.32
CA TRP A 278 -26.95 -0.24 -24.16
C TRP A 278 -25.75 0.58 -24.61
N THR A 279 -25.52 1.70 -23.97
CA THR A 279 -24.40 2.59 -24.26
C THR A 279 -23.68 2.93 -22.98
N ALA A 280 -22.36 3.19 -23.04
CA ALA A 280 -21.68 3.78 -21.90
C ALA A 280 -22.26 5.18 -21.63
N PRO A 281 -22.29 5.66 -20.38
CA PRO A 281 -22.61 7.04 -20.05
C PRO A 281 -21.72 8.02 -20.86
N ALA A 282 -22.29 9.11 -21.33
CA ALA A 282 -21.58 10.04 -22.20
C ALA A 282 -20.28 10.59 -21.57
N GLY A 283 -20.26 10.79 -20.26
CA GLY A 283 -19.07 11.22 -19.52
C GLY A 283 -17.95 10.19 -19.41
N GLU A 284 -18.24 8.93 -19.75
CA GLU A 284 -17.26 7.82 -19.70
C GLU A 284 -16.68 7.48 -21.08
N TYR A 285 -17.13 8.17 -22.15
CA TYR A 285 -16.56 7.97 -23.46
C TYR A 285 -15.10 8.42 -23.50
N ARG A 286 -14.21 7.47 -23.84
CA ARG A 286 -12.80 7.75 -24.05
C ARG A 286 -12.59 8.24 -25.49
N ARG A 287 -11.98 9.40 -25.63
CA ARG A 287 -11.56 9.89 -26.94
C ARG A 287 -10.22 9.27 -27.30
N ARG A 288 -10.12 8.71 -28.49
CA ARG A 288 -8.85 8.29 -29.05
C ARG A 288 -8.12 9.51 -29.58
N ASP A 289 -6.96 9.82 -29.04
CA ASP A 289 -6.14 11.00 -29.37
C ASP A 289 -4.73 10.60 -29.81
N GLY A 290 -4.65 9.69 -30.78
CA GLY A 290 -3.39 9.28 -31.38
C GLY A 290 -2.61 8.33 -30.50
N PHE A 291 -1.42 8.74 -30.06
CA PHE A 291 -0.50 7.92 -29.27
C PHE A 291 -0.64 8.04 -27.75
N ALA A 292 -1.59 8.84 -27.27
CA ALA A 292 -1.87 8.94 -25.87
C ALA A 292 -2.37 7.60 -25.29
N LEU A 293 -2.06 7.34 -24.02
CA LEU A 293 -2.51 6.14 -23.33
C LEU A 293 -4.04 6.21 -23.15
N THR A 294 -4.74 5.16 -23.57
CA THR A 294 -6.19 5.03 -23.35
C THR A 294 -6.53 4.73 -21.90
N ASP A 295 -5.61 4.09 -21.17
CA ASP A 295 -5.73 3.81 -19.75
C ASP A 295 -4.70 4.62 -18.97
N PRO A 296 -5.14 5.52 -18.07
CA PRO A 296 -4.21 6.22 -17.19
C PRO A 296 -3.53 5.21 -16.27
N ARG A 297 -2.22 5.36 -16.11
CA ARG A 297 -1.47 4.54 -15.16
C ARG A 297 -1.86 4.93 -13.74
N PHE A 298 -1.80 3.96 -12.84
CA PHE A 298 -1.90 4.25 -11.42
C PHE A 298 -0.69 5.03 -10.93
N ILE A 299 -0.92 5.99 -10.04
CA ILE A 299 0.12 6.58 -9.22
C ILE A 299 0.53 5.60 -8.12
N GLU A 300 1.69 5.80 -7.50
CA GLU A 300 2.26 4.90 -6.49
C GLU A 300 1.25 4.53 -5.38
N ARG A 301 0.55 5.51 -4.82
CA ARG A 301 -0.47 5.30 -3.77
C ARG A 301 -1.62 4.40 -4.22
N GLN A 302 -2.07 4.52 -5.48
CA GLN A 302 -3.10 3.64 -6.03
C GLN A 302 -2.60 2.20 -6.19
N VAL A 303 -1.34 2.03 -6.62
CA VAL A 303 -0.71 0.70 -6.69
C VAL A 303 -0.62 0.08 -5.30
N LEU A 304 -0.15 0.83 -4.31
CA LEU A 304 -0.04 0.36 -2.93
C LEU A 304 -1.42 0.05 -2.32
N TYR A 305 -2.47 0.77 -2.71
CA TYR A 305 -3.84 0.44 -2.31
C TYR A 305 -4.24 -0.95 -2.79
N GLU A 306 -3.97 -1.31 -4.05
CA GLU A 306 -4.26 -2.66 -4.56
C GLU A 306 -3.40 -3.72 -3.85
N VAL A 307 -2.13 -3.41 -3.59
CA VAL A 307 -1.21 -4.28 -2.83
C VAL A 307 -1.72 -4.53 -1.41
N ASP A 308 -2.28 -3.51 -0.74
CA ASP A 308 -2.79 -3.61 0.65
C ASP A 308 -4.05 -4.50 0.77
N HIS A 309 -4.75 -4.76 -0.34
CA HIS A 309 -5.86 -5.70 -0.38
C HIS A 309 -5.42 -7.18 -0.49
N CYS A 310 -4.15 -7.43 -0.71
CA CYS A 310 -3.62 -8.79 -0.74
C CYS A 310 -3.77 -9.46 0.63
N ILE A 311 -4.25 -10.71 0.64
CA ILE A 311 -4.35 -11.51 1.88
C ILE A 311 -3.05 -12.25 2.20
N TYR A 312 -1.99 -12.02 1.44
CA TYR A 312 -0.65 -12.59 1.62
C TYR A 312 -0.68 -14.11 1.83
N CYS A 313 -1.21 -14.83 0.83
CA CYS A 313 -1.42 -16.27 0.90
C CYS A 313 -0.15 -17.08 1.16
N HIS A 314 1.03 -16.58 0.75
CA HIS A 314 2.31 -17.26 0.97
C HIS A 314 2.59 -17.53 2.45
N ASP A 315 2.18 -16.63 3.37
CA ASP A 315 2.33 -16.81 4.82
C ASP A 315 1.49 -17.97 5.38
N ARG A 316 0.58 -18.54 4.58
CA ARG A 316 -0.38 -19.56 5.00
C ARG A 316 -0.24 -20.88 4.23
N ASP A 317 0.87 -21.10 3.58
CA ASP A 317 1.10 -22.27 2.71
C ASP A 317 -0.02 -22.43 1.66
N THR A 318 -0.55 -21.32 1.18
CA THR A 318 -1.55 -21.28 0.11
C THR A 318 -1.14 -20.26 -0.93
N ASP A 319 -1.61 -20.46 -2.15
CA ASP A 319 -1.36 -19.55 -3.27
C ASP A 319 -2.62 -19.50 -4.12
N SER A 320 -3.61 -18.76 -3.65
CA SER A 320 -4.91 -18.69 -4.32
C SER A 320 -4.83 -18.03 -5.71
N CYS A 321 -3.87 -17.15 -5.94
CA CYS A 321 -3.70 -16.48 -7.23
C CYS A 321 -3.20 -17.45 -8.30
N SER A 322 -2.15 -18.23 -8.01
CA SER A 322 -1.60 -19.17 -9.00
C SER A 322 -2.26 -20.55 -8.97
N LYS A 323 -2.73 -21.03 -7.81
CA LYS A 323 -3.28 -22.38 -7.65
C LYS A 323 -4.81 -22.45 -7.50
N GLY A 324 -5.47 -21.30 -7.55
CA GLY A 324 -6.92 -21.20 -7.40
C GLY A 324 -7.42 -21.34 -5.97
N MET A 325 -8.72 -21.21 -5.81
CA MET A 325 -9.39 -21.31 -4.52
C MET A 325 -10.16 -22.63 -4.42
N ARG A 326 -9.98 -23.36 -3.32
CA ARG A 326 -10.64 -24.62 -3.07
C ARG A 326 -11.62 -24.52 -1.88
N ASN A 327 -12.67 -25.34 -1.91
CA ASN A 327 -13.65 -25.43 -0.82
C ASN A 327 -13.02 -26.00 0.46
N LYS A 328 -12.14 -27.00 0.31
CA LYS A 328 -11.35 -27.62 1.37
C LYS A 328 -9.95 -27.90 0.83
N ARG A 329 -8.97 -28.07 1.73
CA ARG A 329 -7.61 -28.47 1.33
C ARG A 329 -7.68 -29.76 0.50
N GLY A 330 -7.20 -29.72 -0.75
CA GLY A 330 -7.26 -30.85 -1.68
C GLY A 330 -8.63 -31.16 -2.31
N GLY A 331 -9.69 -30.42 -1.96
CA GLY A 331 -11.03 -30.60 -2.51
C GLY A 331 -11.27 -29.87 -3.84
N ASP A 332 -12.53 -29.85 -4.28
CA ASP A 332 -12.94 -29.17 -5.50
C ASP A 332 -12.71 -27.68 -5.46
N TYR A 333 -12.46 -27.09 -6.62
CA TYR A 333 -12.34 -25.65 -6.74
C TYR A 333 -13.67 -24.96 -6.44
N LYS A 334 -13.55 -23.76 -5.83
CA LYS A 334 -14.70 -22.88 -5.66
C LYS A 334 -15.18 -22.36 -7.01
N THR A 335 -16.47 -22.13 -7.09
CA THR A 335 -17.11 -21.41 -8.18
C THR A 335 -17.50 -20.02 -7.70
N ASN A 336 -17.22 -18.98 -8.48
CA ASN A 336 -17.66 -17.63 -8.15
C ASN A 336 -19.16 -17.45 -8.43
N ALA A 337 -19.69 -16.29 -8.08
CA ALA A 337 -21.10 -15.98 -8.24
C ALA A 337 -21.60 -15.94 -9.70
N LEU A 338 -20.69 -15.91 -10.69
CA LEU A 338 -20.98 -15.99 -12.13
C LEU A 338 -20.90 -17.42 -12.67
N GLY A 339 -20.70 -18.43 -11.82
CA GLY A 339 -20.57 -19.82 -12.21
C GLY A 339 -19.19 -20.20 -12.75
N VAL A 340 -18.20 -19.32 -12.67
CA VAL A 340 -16.84 -19.59 -13.15
C VAL A 340 -16.02 -20.27 -12.06
N THR A 341 -15.37 -21.40 -12.40
CA THR A 341 -14.50 -22.14 -11.50
C THR A 341 -13.17 -21.40 -11.33
N ILE A 342 -12.77 -21.15 -10.07
CA ILE A 342 -11.58 -20.37 -9.72
C ILE A 342 -10.36 -21.29 -9.67
N ILE A 343 -9.79 -21.60 -10.82
CA ILE A 343 -8.65 -22.53 -10.97
C ILE A 343 -7.27 -21.89 -10.77
N GLY A 344 -7.19 -20.56 -10.66
CA GLY A 344 -5.94 -19.81 -10.54
C GLY A 344 -5.35 -19.37 -11.87
N CYS A 345 -4.15 -18.77 -11.79
CA CYS A 345 -3.42 -18.27 -12.95
C CYS A 345 -2.74 -19.44 -13.70
N PRO A 346 -2.99 -19.61 -15.01
CA PRO A 346 -2.34 -20.65 -15.80
C PRO A 346 -0.81 -20.47 -15.94
N LEU A 347 -0.32 -19.23 -15.74
CA LEU A 347 1.11 -18.90 -15.77
C LEU A 347 1.80 -19.13 -14.42
N GLY A 348 1.03 -19.41 -13.36
CA GLY A 348 1.56 -19.64 -12.02
C GLY A 348 2.22 -18.39 -11.41
N GLU A 349 1.71 -17.19 -11.74
CA GLU A 349 2.25 -15.92 -11.26
C GLU A 349 2.25 -15.83 -9.74
N LYS A 350 3.35 -15.34 -9.19
CA LYS A 350 3.61 -15.19 -7.77
C LYS A 350 3.15 -13.80 -7.26
N ILE A 351 1.84 -13.57 -7.32
CA ILE A 351 1.23 -12.28 -6.98
C ILE A 351 1.42 -11.93 -5.50
N SER A 352 1.23 -12.90 -4.61
CA SER A 352 1.39 -12.68 -3.16
C SER A 352 2.81 -12.26 -2.80
N GLU A 353 3.81 -12.94 -3.37
CA GLU A 353 5.23 -12.66 -3.20
C GLU A 353 5.59 -11.27 -3.76
N MET A 354 5.11 -10.96 -4.96
CA MET A 354 5.30 -9.64 -5.57
C MET A 354 4.72 -8.53 -4.68
N HIS A 355 3.53 -8.72 -4.11
CA HIS A 355 2.90 -7.73 -3.23
C HIS A 355 3.69 -7.56 -1.92
N VAL A 356 4.21 -8.65 -1.32
CA VAL A 356 5.07 -8.56 -0.13
C VAL A 356 6.31 -7.71 -0.42
N VAL A 357 7.02 -8.02 -1.51
CA VAL A 357 8.23 -7.27 -1.90
C VAL A 357 7.90 -5.81 -2.20
N LYS A 358 6.81 -5.54 -2.96
CA LYS A 358 6.39 -4.17 -3.27
C LYS A 358 6.04 -3.34 -2.04
N ARG A 359 5.43 -3.95 -1.02
CA ARG A 359 5.09 -3.27 0.25
C ARG A 359 6.33 -2.93 1.08
N GLN A 360 7.40 -3.65 0.90
CA GLN A 360 8.67 -3.42 1.60
C GLN A 360 9.55 -2.34 0.92
N GLY A 361 9.24 -1.96 -0.29
CA GLY A 361 9.95 -0.99 -1.11
C GLY A 361 10.80 -1.66 -2.16
#